data_aed559bee57245ba36b2d676b224df47
#
_entry.id   aed559bee57245ba36b2d676b224df47
#
_cell.length_a   1.000
_cell.length_b   1.000
_cell.length_c   1.000
_cell.angle_alpha   90.00
_cell.angle_beta   90.00
_cell.angle_gamma   90.00
#
_symmetry.space_group_name_H-M   'P 1'
#
loop_
_entity.id
_entity.type
_entity.pdbx_description
1 polymer ?
#
loop_
_entity_poly.entity_id
_entity_poly.type
_entity_poly.pdbx_seq_one_letter_code
_entity_poly.pdbx_strand_id
1 'polypeptide(L)'
;MNIFNLSRIAIAGFAIFSVSCCSRTSEENKKPDPPVPPVVKNEVDVWITKGDESVKLQKQTTPVAFTVSTNVYQNIDIDVSQTYQTVDGFGYTLTGGSAEVINTLSASKKQELLQDLFGSGENSIAVSYLRISIGASDLNSSVFSYNDLEPGQTDINLTKFSLEKDRGVINLLKEILAINPKIKILGSPWSAPVWMKTNGSTIGGSLKPE
;
A
#
# COMPACT_ATOMS: atom_id res chain seq x y z
N MET A 1 45.48 -25.62 -2.25
CA MET A 1 45.98 -26.97 -2.16
C MET A 1 45.02 -27.83 -2.96
N ASN A 2 45.25 -27.94 -4.27
CA ASN A 2 45.62 -29.16 -5.01
C ASN A 2 44.61 -30.31 -4.80
N ILE A 3 44.03 -31.00 -5.77
CA ILE A 3 44.66 -31.62 -6.96
C ILE A 3 43.60 -32.00 -7.98
N PHE A 4 43.92 -31.77 -9.23
CA PHE A 4 43.40 -32.35 -10.46
C PHE A 4 43.36 -33.89 -10.44
N ASN A 5 42.42 -34.48 -11.18
CA ASN A 5 42.73 -35.68 -11.94
C ASN A 5 41.89 -35.81 -13.23
N LEU A 6 42.58 -35.75 -14.35
CA LEU A 6 42.18 -36.20 -15.69
C LEU A 6 42.47 -37.71 -15.81
N SER A 7 41.67 -38.46 -16.51
CA SER A 7 42.00 -39.72 -17.24
C SER A 7 40.97 -39.97 -18.33
N ARG A 8 41.33 -39.74 -19.58
CA ARG A 8 41.85 -40.56 -20.70
C ARG A 8 40.80 -41.56 -21.25
N ILE A 9 40.21 -41.16 -22.39
CA ILE A 9 40.34 -41.65 -23.77
C ILE A 9 40.56 -43.19 -23.94
N ALA A 10 39.60 -43.83 -24.59
CA ALA A 10 39.82 -44.99 -25.41
C ALA A 10 38.91 -44.93 -26.64
N ILE A 11 39.53 -44.82 -27.78
CA ILE A 11 38.99 -44.93 -29.12
C ILE A 11 38.98 -46.41 -29.49
N ALA A 12 37.83 -46.98 -29.88
CA ALA A 12 37.78 -48.22 -30.62
C ALA A 12 36.86 -48.04 -31.81
N GLY A 13 37.46 -47.97 -32.98
CA GLY A 13 36.76 -47.99 -34.21
C GLY A 13 36.14 -49.35 -34.52
N PHE A 14 34.96 -49.38 -35.07
CA PHE A 14 34.45 -50.56 -35.76
C PHE A 14 33.71 -50.21 -37.02
N ALA A 15 33.91 -51.06 -38.00
CA ALA A 15 33.72 -50.86 -39.44
C ALA A 15 32.26 -50.75 -39.87
N ILE A 16 32.16 -50.11 -40.98
CA ILE A 16 31.01 -49.89 -41.86
C ILE A 16 30.41 -51.21 -42.35
N PHE A 17 29.13 -51.43 -42.16
CA PHE A 17 28.30 -52.26 -43.02
C PHE A 17 27.07 -51.47 -43.46
N SER A 18 27.11 -51.03 -44.70
CA SER A 18 25.99 -50.42 -45.38
C SER A 18 24.97 -51.52 -45.77
N VAL A 19 23.88 -51.58 -45.07
CA VAL A 19 22.68 -52.27 -45.52
C VAL A 19 21.68 -51.19 -45.98
N SER A 20 21.58 -51.08 -47.32
CA SER A 20 20.54 -50.27 -47.96
C SER A 20 19.19 -50.99 -47.79
N CYS A 21 18.41 -50.59 -46.80
CA CYS A 21 17.04 -51.01 -46.68
C CYS A 21 16.13 -49.86 -47.06
N CYS A 22 15.54 -49.94 -48.25
CA CYS A 22 14.43 -49.07 -48.64
C CYS A 22 13.23 -49.35 -47.72
N SER A 23 13.08 -48.57 -46.68
CA SER A 23 11.83 -48.45 -45.94
C SER A 23 11.03 -47.30 -46.52
N ARG A 24 9.93 -47.61 -47.21
CA ARG A 24 8.86 -46.66 -47.50
C ARG A 24 8.37 -46.13 -46.17
N THR A 25 8.74 -44.93 -45.84
CA THR A 25 8.05 -44.12 -44.82
C THR A 25 6.65 -43.81 -45.31
N SER A 26 5.66 -44.51 -44.77
CA SER A 26 4.28 -44.06 -44.85
C SER A 26 4.25 -42.68 -44.16
N GLU A 27 4.00 -41.63 -44.90
CA GLU A 27 3.63 -40.34 -44.35
C GLU A 27 2.34 -40.57 -43.57
N GLU A 28 2.48 -40.69 -42.25
CA GLU A 28 1.37 -40.62 -41.33
C GLU A 28 0.75 -39.22 -41.50
N ASN A 29 -0.46 -39.17 -41.97
CA ASN A 29 -1.26 -37.98 -42.18
C ASN A 29 -1.52 -37.38 -40.79
N LYS A 30 -0.53 -36.60 -40.30
CA LYS A 30 -0.62 -35.93 -39.00
C LYS A 30 -1.74 -34.91 -39.12
N LYS A 31 -2.86 -35.23 -38.47
CA LYS A 31 -3.99 -34.33 -38.36
C LYS A 31 -3.45 -32.98 -37.82
N PRO A 32 -3.74 -31.85 -38.45
CA PRO A 32 -3.26 -30.56 -37.96
C PRO A 32 -3.68 -30.39 -36.51
N ASP A 33 -2.74 -29.99 -35.68
CA ASP A 33 -3.01 -29.71 -34.27
C ASP A 33 -4.17 -28.68 -34.19
N PRO A 34 -5.10 -28.85 -33.26
CA PRO A 34 -6.19 -27.91 -33.09
C PRO A 34 -5.61 -26.50 -32.90
N PRO A 35 -6.22 -25.46 -33.48
CA PRO A 35 -5.71 -24.11 -33.36
C PRO A 35 -5.58 -23.75 -31.87
N VAL A 36 -4.39 -23.29 -31.48
CA VAL A 36 -4.14 -22.81 -30.12
C VAL A 36 -5.13 -21.68 -29.84
N PRO A 37 -5.92 -21.73 -28.79
CA PRO A 37 -6.83 -20.66 -28.47
C PRO A 37 -6.07 -19.33 -28.40
N PRO A 38 -6.63 -18.22 -28.88
CA PRO A 38 -5.97 -16.93 -28.80
C PRO A 38 -5.67 -16.60 -27.33
N VAL A 39 -4.42 -16.24 -27.05
CA VAL A 39 -4.04 -15.77 -25.70
C VAL A 39 -4.81 -14.48 -25.42
N VAL A 40 -5.71 -14.53 -24.45
CA VAL A 40 -6.45 -13.35 -24.03
C VAL A 40 -5.49 -12.43 -23.31
N LYS A 41 -5.23 -11.27 -23.90
CA LYS A 41 -4.31 -10.27 -23.35
C LYS A 41 -5.03 -9.46 -22.26
N ASN A 42 -4.41 -9.36 -21.10
CA ASN A 42 -4.87 -8.46 -20.04
C ASN A 42 -3.92 -7.25 -19.99
N GLU A 43 -4.42 -6.07 -20.31
CA GLU A 43 -3.64 -4.82 -20.36
C GLU A 43 -4.15 -3.80 -19.32
N VAL A 44 -5.26 -4.09 -18.64
CA VAL A 44 -5.88 -3.23 -17.65
C VAL A 44 -6.26 -4.05 -16.42
N ASP A 45 -5.70 -3.72 -15.27
CA ASP A 45 -6.14 -4.25 -14.00
C ASP A 45 -7.29 -3.40 -13.44
N VAL A 46 -8.35 -4.06 -12.97
CA VAL A 46 -9.56 -3.40 -12.51
C VAL A 46 -9.90 -3.87 -11.09
N TRP A 47 -10.12 -2.94 -10.16
CA TRP A 47 -10.65 -3.20 -8.83
C TRP A 47 -12.01 -2.51 -8.69
N ILE A 48 -12.97 -3.19 -8.09
CA ILE A 48 -14.32 -2.67 -7.91
C ILE A 48 -14.68 -2.63 -6.43
N THR A 49 -15.32 -1.54 -6.03
CA THR A 49 -16.07 -1.42 -4.79
C THR A 49 -17.51 -1.02 -5.13
N LYS A 50 -18.50 -1.73 -4.60
CA LYS A 50 -19.92 -1.41 -4.80
C LYS A 50 -20.50 -0.72 -3.58
N GLY A 51 -21.44 0.20 -3.79
CA GLY A 51 -22.07 0.95 -2.73
C GLY A 51 -22.97 0.11 -1.79
N ASP A 52 -23.39 -1.07 -2.22
CA ASP A 52 -24.13 -2.06 -1.40
C ASP A 52 -23.20 -2.96 -0.56
N GLU A 53 -21.90 -2.68 -0.58
CA GLU A 53 -20.83 -3.41 0.13
C GLU A 53 -20.69 -4.90 -0.26
N SER A 54 -21.35 -5.36 -1.31
CA SER A 54 -21.24 -6.74 -1.79
C SER A 54 -19.87 -7.05 -2.38
N VAL A 55 -19.14 -6.02 -2.82
CA VAL A 55 -17.77 -6.09 -3.36
C VAL A 55 -16.97 -4.92 -2.79
N LYS A 56 -15.82 -5.20 -2.16
CA LYS A 56 -14.95 -4.21 -1.53
C LYS A 56 -13.54 -4.36 -2.06
N LEU A 57 -13.04 -3.37 -2.80
CA LEU A 57 -11.71 -3.32 -3.41
C LEU A 57 -11.26 -4.67 -4.01
N GLN A 58 -12.17 -5.32 -4.73
CA GLN A 58 -11.90 -6.65 -5.28
C GLN A 58 -11.35 -6.55 -6.68
N LYS A 59 -10.18 -7.15 -6.92
CA LYS A 59 -9.60 -7.29 -8.25
C LYS A 59 -10.50 -8.16 -9.12
N GLN A 60 -10.74 -7.70 -10.35
CA GLN A 60 -11.53 -8.43 -11.33
C GLN A 60 -10.62 -9.42 -12.08
N THR A 61 -11.15 -10.60 -12.36
CA THR A 61 -10.40 -11.65 -13.05
C THR A 61 -10.66 -11.69 -14.56
N THR A 62 -11.66 -10.94 -15.03
CA THR A 62 -11.95 -10.84 -16.47
C THR A 62 -10.86 -10.04 -17.16
N PRO A 63 -10.12 -10.62 -18.11
CA PRO A 63 -9.10 -9.90 -18.85
C PRO A 63 -9.68 -8.73 -19.64
N VAL A 64 -9.04 -7.58 -19.57
CA VAL A 64 -9.41 -6.37 -20.32
C VAL A 64 -8.22 -5.95 -21.19
N ALA A 65 -8.44 -5.79 -22.47
CA ALA A 65 -7.43 -5.34 -23.41
C ALA A 65 -7.83 -4.02 -24.08
N PHE A 66 -6.85 -3.24 -24.49
CA PHE A 66 -7.09 -2.05 -25.30
C PHE A 66 -7.57 -2.47 -26.68
N THR A 67 -8.71 -1.94 -27.11
CA THR A 67 -9.28 -2.20 -28.43
C THR A 67 -9.65 -0.88 -29.10
N VAL A 68 -9.51 -0.82 -30.41
CA VAL A 68 -10.05 0.30 -31.18
C VAL A 68 -11.56 0.10 -31.28
N SER A 69 -12.32 0.93 -30.63
CA SER A 69 -13.79 0.92 -30.71
C SER A 69 -14.34 2.34 -30.73
N THR A 70 -15.46 2.52 -31.41
CA THR A 70 -16.27 3.73 -31.27
C THR A 70 -17.20 3.56 -30.06
N ASN A 71 -17.25 4.56 -29.19
CA ASN A 71 -18.18 4.57 -28.07
C ASN A 71 -18.93 5.89 -28.02
N VAL A 72 -20.06 5.90 -27.32
CA VAL A 72 -20.91 7.10 -27.12
C VAL A 72 -20.66 7.78 -25.77
N TYR A 73 -19.70 7.25 -25.00
CA TYR A 73 -19.38 7.75 -23.67
C TYR A 73 -18.34 8.87 -23.76
N GLN A 74 -18.26 9.65 -22.70
CA GLN A 74 -17.22 10.67 -22.55
C GLN A 74 -15.83 10.01 -22.48
N ASN A 75 -14.89 10.53 -23.25
CA ASN A 75 -13.51 10.05 -23.23
C ASN A 75 -12.67 10.83 -22.19
N ILE A 76 -11.69 10.16 -21.64
CA ILE A 76 -10.62 10.77 -20.83
C ILE A 76 -9.33 10.55 -21.60
N ASP A 77 -8.73 11.66 -22.07
CA ASP A 77 -7.45 11.61 -22.78
C ASP A 77 -6.31 11.92 -21.80
N ILE A 78 -5.32 11.04 -21.76
CA ILE A 78 -4.14 11.21 -20.93
C ILE A 78 -2.93 11.49 -21.80
N ASP A 79 -2.39 12.73 -21.70
CA ASP A 79 -1.17 13.11 -22.40
C ASP A 79 0.04 12.91 -21.49
N VAL A 80 0.75 11.82 -21.67
CA VAL A 80 1.95 11.47 -20.87
C VAL A 80 3.15 12.36 -21.16
N SER A 81 3.11 13.19 -22.21
CA SER A 81 4.17 14.14 -22.53
C SER A 81 4.09 15.43 -21.65
N GLN A 82 2.92 15.68 -21.07
CA GLN A 82 2.70 16.82 -20.19
C GLN A 82 2.76 16.38 -18.73
N THR A 83 3.89 16.64 -18.10
CA THR A 83 4.09 16.31 -16.69
C THR A 83 4.00 17.57 -15.83
N TYR A 84 3.53 17.41 -14.60
CA TYR A 84 3.40 18.46 -13.59
C TYR A 84 4.29 18.11 -12.37
N GLN A 85 3.84 18.43 -11.18
CA GLN A 85 4.57 18.16 -9.94
C GLN A 85 4.67 16.66 -9.63
N THR A 86 5.73 16.28 -8.94
CA THR A 86 5.82 14.94 -8.35
C THR A 86 4.88 14.82 -7.15
N VAL A 87 4.13 13.72 -7.09
CA VAL A 87 3.27 13.39 -5.96
C VAL A 87 4.01 12.43 -5.03
N ASP A 88 4.12 12.80 -3.75
CA ASP A 88 4.85 12.04 -2.74
C ASP A 88 4.12 10.78 -2.27
N GLY A 89 2.81 10.73 -2.44
CA GLY A 89 1.98 9.60 -2.06
C GLY A 89 0.53 10.01 -1.81
N PHE A 90 -0.30 9.02 -1.51
CA PHE A 90 -1.72 9.20 -1.21
C PHE A 90 -2.04 8.62 0.16
N GLY A 91 -2.99 9.25 0.83
CA GLY A 91 -3.41 8.80 2.14
C GLY A 91 -4.51 9.66 2.75
N TYR A 92 -4.68 9.54 4.05
CA TYR A 92 -5.72 10.19 4.82
C TYR A 92 -5.22 10.57 6.22
N THR A 93 -6.07 11.18 7.02
CA THR A 93 -5.77 11.51 8.41
C THR A 93 -6.12 10.33 9.32
N LEU A 94 -5.14 9.80 10.04
CA LEU A 94 -5.37 8.91 11.17
C LEU A 94 -5.66 9.77 12.40
N THR A 95 -6.94 9.94 12.73
CA THR A 95 -7.39 10.72 13.88
C THR A 95 -7.38 9.88 15.15
N GLY A 96 -7.44 10.55 16.33
CA GLY A 96 -7.62 9.85 17.60
C GLY A 96 -8.87 8.98 17.62
N GLY A 97 -10.01 9.49 17.14
CA GLY A 97 -11.25 8.69 17.03
C GLY A 97 -11.12 7.49 16.11
N SER A 98 -10.42 7.63 14.97
CA SER A 98 -10.14 6.48 14.11
C SER A 98 -9.29 5.43 14.83
N ALA A 99 -8.27 5.86 15.57
CA ALA A 99 -7.42 4.96 16.35
C ALA A 99 -8.19 4.27 17.48
N GLU A 100 -9.08 5.01 18.18
CA GLU A 100 -9.98 4.44 19.19
C GLU A 100 -10.81 3.30 18.60
N VAL A 101 -11.51 3.54 17.48
CA VAL A 101 -12.34 2.52 16.80
C VAL A 101 -11.51 1.32 16.35
N ILE A 102 -10.37 1.54 15.70
CA ILE A 102 -9.51 0.45 15.24
C ILE A 102 -9.00 -0.38 16.42
N ASN A 103 -8.68 0.24 17.54
CA ASN A 103 -8.20 -0.46 18.73
C ASN A 103 -9.31 -1.25 19.48
N THR A 104 -10.60 -1.04 19.16
CA THR A 104 -11.69 -1.90 19.70
C THR A 104 -11.84 -3.21 18.93
N LEU A 105 -11.24 -3.35 17.75
CA LEU A 105 -11.32 -4.56 16.96
C LEU A 105 -10.58 -5.71 17.65
N SER A 106 -11.01 -6.96 17.37
CA SER A 106 -10.21 -8.12 17.76
C SER A 106 -8.83 -8.07 17.08
N ALA A 107 -7.81 -8.68 17.69
CA ALA A 107 -6.45 -8.65 17.15
C ALA A 107 -6.37 -9.12 15.68
N SER A 108 -7.13 -10.18 15.32
CA SER A 108 -7.17 -10.69 13.95
C SER A 108 -7.82 -9.70 12.98
N LYS A 109 -8.93 -9.08 13.38
CA LYS A 109 -9.63 -8.10 12.53
C LYS A 109 -8.85 -6.79 12.38
N LYS A 110 -8.18 -6.36 13.43
CA LYS A 110 -7.26 -5.23 13.35
C LYS A 110 -6.12 -5.51 12.38
N GLN A 111 -5.47 -6.66 12.51
CA GLN A 111 -4.38 -7.06 11.61
C GLN A 111 -4.84 -7.16 10.15
N GLU A 112 -5.99 -7.76 9.87
CA GLU A 112 -6.60 -7.83 8.55
C GLU A 112 -6.81 -6.42 7.97
N LEU A 113 -7.48 -5.54 8.72
CA LEU A 113 -7.71 -4.14 8.31
C LEU A 113 -6.41 -3.39 8.01
N LEU A 114 -5.40 -3.54 8.89
CA LEU A 114 -4.12 -2.85 8.68
C LEU A 114 -3.37 -3.39 7.45
N GLN A 115 -3.47 -4.68 7.15
CA GLN A 115 -2.91 -5.25 5.93
C GLN A 115 -3.65 -4.76 4.68
N ASP A 116 -4.98 -4.66 4.71
CA ASP A 116 -5.77 -4.13 3.60
C ASP A 116 -5.43 -2.66 3.31
N LEU A 117 -5.21 -1.87 4.35
CA LEU A 117 -4.94 -0.44 4.21
C LEU A 117 -3.48 -0.15 3.84
N PHE A 118 -2.52 -0.79 4.49
CA PHE A 118 -1.09 -0.41 4.45
C PHE A 118 -0.18 -1.47 3.83
N GLY A 119 -0.67 -2.68 3.60
CA GLY A 119 0.08 -3.75 2.97
C GLY A 119 0.30 -3.52 1.48
N SER A 120 1.07 -4.42 0.86
CA SER A 120 1.37 -4.43 -0.57
C SER A 120 0.68 -5.58 -1.31
N GLY A 121 -0.34 -6.17 -0.71
CA GLY A 121 -1.14 -7.24 -1.32
C GLY A 121 -1.96 -6.75 -2.51
N GLU A 122 -2.41 -7.67 -3.34
CA GLU A 122 -3.13 -7.36 -4.57
C GLU A 122 -4.44 -6.60 -4.34
N ASN A 123 -5.08 -6.80 -3.19
CA ASN A 123 -6.31 -6.10 -2.79
C ASN A 123 -6.07 -5.05 -1.70
N SER A 124 -4.81 -4.71 -1.41
CA SER A 124 -4.49 -3.65 -0.46
C SER A 124 -4.56 -2.28 -1.12
N ILE A 125 -5.04 -1.27 -0.37
CA ILE A 125 -5.08 0.12 -0.85
C ILE A 125 -3.66 0.69 -0.96
N ALA A 126 -2.71 0.15 -0.20
CA ALA A 126 -1.31 0.56 -0.15
C ALA A 126 -1.14 2.06 0.19
N VAL A 127 -1.84 2.53 1.22
CA VAL A 127 -1.72 3.89 1.73
C VAL A 127 -0.25 4.19 2.02
N SER A 128 0.27 5.25 1.42
CA SER A 128 1.68 5.63 1.48
C SER A 128 1.94 6.93 2.24
N TYR A 129 0.88 7.63 2.66
CA TYR A 129 0.95 8.90 3.36
C TYR A 129 -0.11 8.98 4.46
N LEU A 130 0.27 9.38 5.67
CA LEU A 130 -0.67 9.65 6.76
C LEU A 130 -0.47 11.06 7.30
N ARG A 131 -1.59 11.74 7.59
CA ARG A 131 -1.59 12.90 8.48
C ARG A 131 -2.01 12.44 9.87
N ILE A 132 -1.39 12.98 10.89
CA ILE A 132 -1.79 12.81 12.30
C ILE A 132 -1.95 14.18 12.95
N SER A 133 -2.80 14.27 13.95
CA SER A 133 -2.88 15.45 14.82
C SER A 133 -1.73 15.44 15.82
N ILE A 134 -1.24 16.60 16.17
CA ILE A 134 -0.37 16.83 17.35
C ILE A 134 -1.28 17.39 18.44
N GLY A 135 -1.62 16.55 19.43
CA GLY A 135 -2.72 16.78 20.36
C GLY A 135 -4.08 16.42 19.78
N ALA A 136 -5.14 16.70 20.52
CA ALA A 136 -6.50 16.39 20.09
C ALA A 136 -6.91 17.18 18.84
N SER A 137 -7.70 16.55 17.98
CA SER A 137 -8.46 17.17 16.91
C SER A 137 -9.96 17.23 17.29
N ASP A 138 -10.78 17.74 16.38
CA ASP A 138 -12.25 17.70 16.46
C ASP A 138 -12.84 16.30 16.43
N LEU A 139 -12.06 15.30 16.02
CA LEU A 139 -12.45 13.88 15.95
C LEU A 139 -11.88 13.05 17.12
N ASN A 140 -11.45 13.69 18.19
CA ASN A 140 -11.11 13.01 19.44
C ASN A 140 -12.30 13.05 20.41
N SER A 141 -12.37 12.05 21.29
CA SER A 141 -13.40 11.96 22.34
C SER A 141 -13.33 13.10 23.37
N SER A 142 -12.15 13.73 23.51
CA SER A 142 -11.92 14.89 24.38
C SER A 142 -10.87 15.82 23.79
N VAL A 143 -10.92 17.09 24.23
CA VAL A 143 -9.92 18.10 23.88
C VAL A 143 -8.71 17.96 24.80
N PHE A 144 -7.52 17.95 24.24
CA PHE A 144 -6.27 17.95 24.99
C PHE A 144 -5.10 18.49 24.16
N SER A 145 -4.06 18.92 24.86
CA SER A 145 -2.72 19.12 24.34
C SER A 145 -1.73 18.19 25.05
N TYR A 146 -0.46 18.24 24.64
CA TYR A 146 0.58 17.44 25.33
C TYR A 146 1.12 18.11 26.60
N ASN A 147 0.61 19.28 26.94
CA ASN A 147 0.99 20.02 28.16
C ASN A 147 -0.19 20.82 28.70
N ASP A 148 -1.25 20.11 29.11
CA ASP A 148 -2.41 20.71 29.74
C ASP A 148 -2.15 20.90 31.25
N LEU A 149 -2.47 22.09 31.73
CA LEU A 149 -2.24 22.50 33.11
C LEU A 149 -3.53 23.00 33.74
N GLU A 150 -3.56 23.02 35.07
CA GLU A 150 -4.62 23.69 35.85
C GLU A 150 -4.67 25.19 35.52
N PRO A 151 -5.84 25.82 35.62
CA PRO A 151 -5.97 27.25 35.38
C PRO A 151 -4.98 28.11 36.17
N GLY A 152 -4.31 29.02 35.47
CA GLY A 152 -3.31 29.92 36.06
C GLY A 152 -1.89 29.35 36.20
N GLN A 153 -1.69 28.09 35.87
CA GLN A 153 -0.35 27.50 35.82
C GLN A 153 0.34 27.72 34.45
N THR A 154 1.65 27.72 34.46
CA THR A 154 2.52 27.75 33.27
C THR A 154 3.63 26.73 33.43
N ASP A 155 4.18 26.24 32.34
CA ASP A 155 5.28 25.27 32.34
C ASP A 155 6.28 25.59 31.20
N ILE A 156 7.00 26.68 31.37
CA ILE A 156 7.96 27.21 30.39
C ILE A 156 9.04 26.16 30.03
N ASN A 157 9.42 25.33 30.96
CA ASN A 157 10.44 24.31 30.79
C ASN A 157 9.87 22.98 30.28
N LEU A 158 8.57 22.90 29.97
CA LEU A 158 7.86 21.71 29.48
C LEU A 158 8.06 20.45 30.34
N THR A 159 8.19 20.63 31.67
CA THR A 159 8.45 19.53 32.62
C THR A 159 7.26 18.59 32.77
N LYS A 160 6.06 19.06 32.39
CA LYS A 160 4.81 18.27 32.40
C LYS A 160 4.37 17.82 31.03
N PHE A 161 5.23 18.00 29.99
CA PHE A 161 4.94 17.51 28.65
C PHE A 161 4.79 15.98 28.65
N SER A 162 3.73 15.48 28.01
CA SER A 162 3.45 14.05 27.95
C SER A 162 2.68 13.66 26.70
N LEU A 163 3.12 12.58 26.04
CA LEU A 163 2.43 11.95 24.90
C LEU A 163 1.43 10.87 25.34
N GLU A 164 1.18 10.72 26.65
CA GLU A 164 0.37 9.62 27.19
C GLU A 164 -1.05 9.59 26.60
N LYS A 165 -1.64 10.77 26.36
CA LYS A 165 -2.99 10.90 25.80
C LYS A 165 -3.11 10.38 24.36
N ASP A 166 -2.01 10.36 23.61
CA ASP A 166 -1.94 9.82 22.24
C ASP A 166 -1.30 8.42 22.17
N ARG A 167 -1.11 7.76 23.30
CA ARG A 167 -0.50 6.41 23.33
C ARG A 167 -1.21 5.41 22.41
N GLY A 168 -2.54 5.49 22.32
CA GLY A 168 -3.34 4.65 21.42
C GLY A 168 -2.98 4.86 19.94
N VAL A 169 -2.86 6.11 19.52
CA VAL A 169 -2.44 6.49 18.14
C VAL A 169 -0.99 6.07 17.90
N ILE A 170 -0.10 6.33 18.86
CA ILE A 170 1.33 5.99 18.76
C ILE A 170 1.53 4.47 18.61
N ASN A 171 0.83 3.67 19.39
CA ASN A 171 0.93 2.22 19.29
C ASN A 171 0.40 1.72 17.96
N LEU A 172 -0.73 2.24 17.49
CA LEU A 172 -1.29 1.90 16.17
C LEU A 172 -0.33 2.30 15.04
N LEU A 173 0.31 3.47 15.12
CA LEU A 173 1.33 3.88 14.15
C LEU A 173 2.52 2.92 14.12
N LYS A 174 2.94 2.38 15.26
CA LYS A 174 4.01 1.36 15.30
C LYS A 174 3.60 0.07 14.59
N GLU A 175 2.33 -0.35 14.75
CA GLU A 175 1.79 -1.51 14.03
C GLU A 175 1.75 -1.25 12.51
N ILE A 176 1.33 -0.05 12.10
CA ILE A 176 1.31 0.38 10.70
C ILE A 176 2.74 0.42 10.12
N LEU A 177 3.70 0.99 10.84
CA LEU A 177 5.11 1.06 10.42
C LEU A 177 5.77 -0.31 10.34
N ALA A 178 5.31 -1.29 11.11
CA ALA A 178 5.77 -2.67 10.97
C ALA A 178 5.31 -3.32 9.65
N ILE A 179 4.16 -2.89 9.11
CA ILE A 179 3.64 -3.35 7.83
C ILE A 179 4.27 -2.55 6.67
N ASN A 180 4.28 -1.23 6.78
CA ASN A 180 4.83 -0.33 5.77
C ASN A 180 5.82 0.66 6.38
N PRO A 181 7.10 0.31 6.49
CA PRO A 181 8.12 1.19 7.08
C PRO A 181 8.45 2.43 6.24
N LYS A 182 7.94 2.50 5.00
CA LYS A 182 8.19 3.62 4.08
C LYS A 182 7.08 4.65 4.07
N ILE A 183 6.02 4.44 4.87
CA ILE A 183 4.90 5.39 4.93
C ILE A 183 5.40 6.75 5.41
N LYS A 184 4.96 7.80 4.75
CA LYS A 184 5.26 9.19 5.15
C LYS A 184 4.22 9.66 6.16
N ILE A 185 4.67 10.37 7.19
CA ILE A 185 3.80 10.88 8.26
C ILE A 185 3.95 12.40 8.34
N LEU A 186 2.82 13.10 8.25
CA LEU A 186 2.71 14.54 8.47
C LEU A 186 2.04 14.79 9.82
N GLY A 187 2.75 15.40 10.75
CA GLY A 187 2.18 15.89 12.00
C GLY A 187 1.63 17.32 11.83
N SER A 188 0.40 17.55 12.28
CA SER A 188 -0.25 18.86 12.21
C SER A 188 -0.80 19.24 13.59
N PRO A 189 -0.31 20.33 14.20
CA PRO A 189 -0.86 20.79 15.48
C PRO A 189 -2.28 21.32 15.26
N TRP A 190 -3.17 21.05 16.23
CA TRP A 190 -4.56 21.50 16.20
C TRP A 190 -4.73 22.76 17.04
N SER A 191 -4.28 22.73 18.30
CA SER A 191 -4.26 23.87 19.18
C SER A 191 -3.05 23.81 20.10
N ALA A 192 -2.48 24.98 20.41
CA ALA A 192 -1.51 25.09 21.49
C ALA A 192 -2.17 24.83 22.86
N PRO A 193 -1.39 24.44 23.89
CA PRO A 193 -1.87 24.39 25.27
C PRO A 193 -2.55 25.71 25.69
N VAL A 194 -3.65 25.60 26.43
CA VAL A 194 -4.49 26.74 26.82
C VAL A 194 -3.71 27.82 27.54
N TRP A 195 -2.75 27.42 28.39
CA TRP A 195 -1.93 28.37 29.15
C TRP A 195 -1.01 29.24 28.27
N MET A 196 -0.69 28.79 27.07
CA MET A 196 0.08 29.55 26.06
C MET A 196 -0.77 30.53 25.27
N LYS A 197 -2.10 30.52 25.44
CA LYS A 197 -3.01 31.32 24.60
C LYS A 197 -3.55 32.54 25.30
N THR A 198 -3.70 33.65 24.58
CA THR A 198 -4.17 34.92 25.10
C THR A 198 -5.60 34.87 25.63
N ASN A 199 -6.45 34.04 25.00
CA ASN A 199 -7.87 33.88 25.37
C ASN A 199 -8.15 32.76 26.36
N GLY A 200 -7.14 32.01 26.78
CA GLY A 200 -7.33 30.85 27.70
C GLY A 200 -8.23 29.76 27.13
N SER A 201 -8.30 29.59 25.82
CA SER A 201 -9.19 28.63 25.15
C SER A 201 -8.46 27.89 24.01
N THR A 202 -8.86 26.66 23.76
CA THR A 202 -8.40 25.87 22.59
C THR A 202 -8.94 26.43 21.28
N ILE A 203 -10.05 27.19 21.31
CA ILE A 203 -10.71 27.73 20.13
C ILE A 203 -10.29 29.20 19.94
N GLY A 204 -9.84 29.55 18.74
CA GLY A 204 -9.41 30.90 18.39
C GLY A 204 -8.26 31.41 19.26
N GLY A 205 -8.09 32.73 19.32
CA GLY A 205 -7.03 33.38 20.09
C GLY A 205 -5.65 33.30 19.42
N SER A 206 -4.68 33.97 20.05
CA SER A 206 -3.27 34.00 19.64
C SER A 206 -2.38 33.40 20.74
N LEU A 207 -1.16 33.05 20.39
CA LEU A 207 -0.14 32.75 21.41
C LEU A 207 0.18 34.01 22.22
N LYS A 208 0.46 33.84 23.49
CA LYS A 208 1.00 34.89 24.32
C LYS A 208 2.41 35.23 23.84
N PRO A 209 2.84 36.51 23.87
CA PRO A 209 4.24 36.82 23.78
C PRO A 209 4.98 36.17 24.99
N GLU A 210 6.24 35.85 24.80
CA GLU A 210 7.09 35.29 25.85
C GLU A 210 7.20 36.22 27.08
#